data_e692444ddb8d5a22aa3a9fa9a66cb103
#
_entry.id   e692444ddb8d5a22aa3a9fa9a66cb103
#
_cell.length_a   1.000
_cell.length_b   1.000
_cell.length_c   1.000
_cell.angle_alpha   90.00
_cell.angle_beta   90.00
_cell.angle_gamma   90.00
#
_symmetry.space_group_name_H-M   'P 1'
#
loop_
_entity.id
_entity.type
_entity.pdbx_description
1 polymer ?
#
loop_
_entity_poly.entity_id
_entity_poly.type
_entity_poly.pdbx_seq_one_letter_code
_entity_poly.pdbx_strand_id
1 'polypeptide(L)'
;MASTTFSGPVTSTNGFIGAVTGNVTGTVVGNVDSTAGYIQLRTATTAQIASATDSVNTSGKAAGTIVFNTTLGTLKIATGANATSTWVNADGTTAVTPS
;
A
#
# COMPACT_ATOMS: atom_id res chain seq x y z
N MET A 1 3.27 20.85 27.02
CA MET A 1 3.94 21.37 25.81
C MET A 1 2.90 21.75 24.78
N ALA A 2 3.04 22.91 24.16
CA ALA A 2 2.12 23.34 23.12
C ALA A 2 2.37 22.55 21.82
N SER A 3 1.30 22.21 21.11
CA SER A 3 1.38 21.65 19.78
C SER A 3 1.12 22.73 18.73
N THR A 4 1.72 22.57 17.55
CA THR A 4 1.50 23.46 16.43
C THR A 4 0.63 22.75 15.38
N THR A 5 -0.46 23.42 14.98
CA THR A 5 -1.37 22.88 13.96
C THR A 5 -1.26 23.71 12.69
N PHE A 6 -1.08 23.04 11.56
CA PHE A 6 -1.10 23.67 10.25
C PHE A 6 -2.41 23.29 9.56
N SER A 7 -3.15 24.31 9.10
CA SER A 7 -4.45 24.09 8.44
C SER A 7 -4.36 24.12 6.90
N GLY A 8 -3.17 24.34 6.35
CA GLY A 8 -2.93 24.36 4.91
C GLY A 8 -1.61 23.70 4.54
N PRO A 9 -1.21 23.76 3.27
CA PRO A 9 0.05 23.17 2.84
C PRO A 9 1.25 23.72 3.59
N VAL A 10 2.19 22.86 3.94
CA VAL A 10 3.48 23.25 4.52
C VAL A 10 4.54 23.00 3.46
N THR A 11 5.24 24.07 3.05
CA THR A 11 6.33 23.99 2.07
C THR A 11 7.67 24.08 2.81
N SER A 12 8.52 23.08 2.58
CA SER A 12 9.90 23.09 3.07
C SER A 12 10.85 22.92 1.90
N THR A 13 11.71 23.90 1.68
CA THR A 13 12.68 23.86 0.58
C THR A 13 13.74 22.77 0.77
N ASN A 14 14.11 22.50 2.02
CA ASN A 14 15.15 21.53 2.35
C ASN A 14 14.61 20.21 2.92
N GLY A 15 13.31 19.98 2.84
CA GLY A 15 12.68 18.77 3.39
C GLY A 15 12.53 18.81 4.92
N PHE A 16 12.18 17.67 5.49
CA PHE A 16 12.01 17.50 6.92
C PHE A 16 13.14 16.62 7.47
N ILE A 17 13.75 17.02 8.57
CA ILE A 17 14.77 16.24 9.26
C ILE A 17 14.18 15.77 10.58
N GLY A 18 14.17 14.45 10.82
CA GLY A 18 13.62 13.83 12.01
C GLY A 18 12.55 12.80 11.70
N ALA A 19 11.93 12.25 12.73
CA ALA A 19 10.91 11.21 12.58
C ALA A 19 9.55 11.83 12.29
N VAL A 20 8.80 11.20 11.38
CA VAL A 20 7.37 11.46 11.20
C VAL A 20 6.62 10.36 11.95
N THR A 21 5.88 10.74 12.98
CA THR A 21 5.07 9.79 13.76
C THR A 21 3.62 9.89 13.30
N GLY A 22 3.04 8.76 12.92
CA GLY A 22 1.67 8.69 12.39
C GLY A 22 1.65 8.40 10.90
N ASN A 23 0.48 8.55 10.31
CA ASN A 23 0.28 8.23 8.88
C ASN A 23 0.74 9.38 7.99
N VAL A 24 1.40 9.04 6.90
CA VAL A 24 1.63 9.95 5.79
C VAL A 24 0.56 9.67 4.75
N THR A 25 -0.32 10.65 4.53
CA THR A 25 -1.40 10.54 3.55
C THR A 25 -1.00 11.29 2.28
N GLY A 26 -1.03 10.61 1.15
CA GLY A 26 -0.65 11.19 -0.13
C GLY A 26 0.48 10.42 -0.79
N THR A 27 1.09 11.05 -1.77
CA THR A 27 2.16 10.43 -2.57
C THR A 27 3.53 10.81 -2.00
N VAL A 28 4.38 9.81 -1.81
CA VAL A 28 5.79 10.02 -1.53
C VAL A 28 6.53 10.09 -2.86
N VAL A 29 7.11 11.25 -3.17
CA VAL A 29 7.91 11.44 -4.38
C VAL A 29 9.38 11.24 -4.01
N GLY A 30 10.02 10.23 -4.60
CA GLY A 30 11.38 9.86 -4.29
C GLY A 30 11.46 8.48 -3.63
N ASN A 31 12.60 8.19 -3.04
CA ASN A 31 12.83 6.88 -2.43
C ASN A 31 12.21 6.81 -1.03
N VAL A 32 11.65 5.65 -0.71
CA VAL A 32 11.31 5.29 0.66
C VAL A 32 12.43 4.38 1.18
N ASP A 33 13.22 4.88 2.12
CA ASP A 33 14.36 4.15 2.70
C ASP A 33 13.97 3.62 4.07
N SER A 34 13.91 2.30 4.19
CA SER A 34 13.59 1.60 5.43
C SER A 34 14.75 0.75 5.95
N THR A 35 16.01 1.12 5.64
CA THR A 35 17.18 0.32 6.02
C THR A 35 17.35 0.14 7.52
N ALA A 36 16.83 1.08 8.33
CA ALA A 36 16.87 0.99 9.79
C ALA A 36 15.57 0.45 10.40
N GLY A 37 14.62 0.01 9.58
CA GLY A 37 13.32 -0.48 10.05
C GLY A 37 12.66 -1.37 9.03
N TYR A 38 11.35 -1.43 9.06
CA TYR A 38 10.55 -2.30 8.19
C TYR A 38 9.52 -1.50 7.42
N ILE A 39 9.16 -1.99 6.24
CA ILE A 39 7.94 -1.59 5.56
C ILE A 39 6.91 -2.68 5.83
N GLN A 40 5.80 -2.31 6.48
CA GLN A 40 4.71 -3.24 6.72
C GLN A 40 3.66 -3.06 5.61
N LEU A 41 3.44 -4.11 4.85
CA LEU A 41 2.45 -4.10 3.76
C LEU A 41 1.04 -4.28 4.32
N ARG A 42 0.05 -3.80 3.58
CA ARG A 42 -1.35 -4.15 3.83
C ARG A 42 -1.52 -5.66 3.72
N THR A 43 -2.28 -6.24 4.64
CA THR A 43 -2.59 -7.67 4.64
C THR A 43 -4.00 -7.90 4.13
N ALA A 44 -4.21 -9.08 3.54
CA ALA A 44 -5.54 -9.54 3.13
C ALA A 44 -5.56 -11.06 3.11
N THR A 45 -6.71 -11.66 3.35
CA THR A 45 -6.92 -13.09 3.18
C THR A 45 -7.18 -13.43 1.71
N THR A 46 -7.03 -14.70 1.34
CA THR A 46 -7.40 -15.15 -0.02
C THR A 46 -8.85 -14.82 -0.35
N ALA A 47 -9.77 -14.98 0.61
CA ALA A 47 -11.18 -14.66 0.40
C ALA A 47 -11.41 -13.18 0.12
N GLN A 48 -10.71 -12.29 0.82
CA GLN A 48 -10.79 -10.85 0.58
C GLN A 48 -10.23 -10.49 -0.80
N ILE A 49 -9.09 -11.04 -1.16
CA ILE A 49 -8.46 -10.80 -2.47
C ILE A 49 -9.36 -11.29 -3.61
N ALA A 50 -10.08 -12.39 -3.40
CA ALA A 50 -10.98 -12.97 -4.40
C ALA A 50 -12.32 -12.24 -4.53
N SER A 51 -12.64 -11.30 -3.65
CA SER A 51 -13.89 -10.54 -3.67
C SER A 51 -13.72 -9.20 -4.36
N ALA A 52 -14.35 -9.01 -5.51
CA ALA A 52 -14.29 -7.74 -6.26
C ALA A 52 -14.93 -6.57 -5.49
N THR A 53 -15.71 -6.84 -4.46
CA THR A 53 -16.35 -5.81 -3.63
C THR A 53 -15.56 -5.49 -2.36
N ASP A 54 -14.54 -6.29 -2.02
CA ASP A 54 -13.71 -6.03 -0.86
C ASP A 54 -12.86 -4.77 -1.06
N SER A 55 -12.57 -4.07 0.04
CA SER A 55 -11.81 -2.83 0.00
C SER A 55 -10.39 -3.01 -0.57
N VAL A 56 -9.80 -4.19 -0.47
CA VAL A 56 -8.50 -4.48 -1.08
C VAL A 56 -8.52 -4.33 -2.60
N ASN A 57 -9.68 -4.54 -3.21
CA ASN A 57 -9.88 -4.40 -4.65
C ASN A 57 -10.50 -3.07 -5.06
N THR A 58 -11.17 -2.36 -4.15
CA THR A 58 -11.93 -1.15 -4.48
C THR A 58 -11.28 0.14 -4.01
N SER A 59 -10.30 0.07 -3.09
CA SER A 59 -9.72 1.26 -2.46
C SER A 59 -8.23 1.38 -2.80
N GLY A 60 -7.91 2.19 -3.81
CA GLY A 60 -6.54 2.55 -4.14
C GLY A 60 -5.73 1.49 -4.88
N LYS A 61 -6.37 0.44 -5.39
CA LYS A 61 -5.69 -0.59 -6.19
C LYS A 61 -5.19 -0.01 -7.50
N ALA A 62 -3.96 -0.34 -7.83
CA ALA A 62 -3.32 0.03 -9.10
C ALA A 62 -2.38 -1.09 -9.52
N ALA A 63 -1.95 -1.08 -10.77
CA ALA A 63 -0.91 -2.00 -11.22
C ALA A 63 0.35 -1.81 -10.35
N GLY A 64 0.88 -2.90 -9.83
CA GLY A 64 2.06 -2.86 -8.95
C GLY A 64 1.74 -2.70 -7.47
N THR A 65 0.48 -2.53 -7.06
CA THR A 65 0.09 -2.56 -5.64
C THR A 65 0.44 -3.93 -5.06
N ILE A 66 1.08 -3.93 -3.88
CA ILE A 66 1.54 -5.15 -3.22
C ILE A 66 0.79 -5.32 -1.91
N VAL A 67 0.25 -6.52 -1.68
CA VAL A 67 -0.34 -6.92 -0.39
C VAL A 67 0.26 -8.26 0.06
N PHE A 68 0.21 -8.52 1.35
CA PHE A 68 0.59 -9.82 1.92
C PHE A 68 -0.67 -10.67 2.12
N ASN A 69 -0.74 -11.81 1.45
CA ASN A 69 -1.84 -12.77 1.63
C ASN A 69 -1.58 -13.60 2.87
N THR A 70 -2.36 -13.37 3.92
CA THR A 70 -2.17 -14.04 5.21
C THR A 70 -2.61 -15.50 5.21
N THR A 71 -3.51 -15.90 4.31
CA THR A 71 -3.96 -17.29 4.19
C THR A 71 -2.85 -18.18 3.63
N LEU A 72 -2.13 -17.69 2.62
CA LEU A 72 -1.11 -18.45 1.90
C LEU A 72 0.32 -18.10 2.31
N GLY A 73 0.51 -16.99 3.05
CA GLY A 73 1.85 -16.51 3.41
C GLY A 73 2.66 -16.00 2.20
N THR A 74 2.00 -15.44 1.21
CA THR A 74 2.64 -15.00 -0.04
C THR A 74 2.37 -13.54 -0.33
N LEU A 75 3.28 -12.89 -1.06
CA LEU A 75 3.04 -11.58 -1.63
C LEU A 75 2.15 -11.69 -2.86
N LYS A 76 1.21 -10.77 -3.00
CA LYS A 76 0.39 -10.63 -4.20
C LYS A 76 0.58 -9.25 -4.80
N ILE A 77 0.72 -9.20 -6.10
CA ILE A 77 0.94 -7.98 -6.87
C ILE A 77 -0.25 -7.80 -7.82
N ALA A 78 -0.89 -6.63 -7.77
CA ALA A 78 -2.00 -6.31 -8.66
C ALA A 78 -1.48 -6.05 -10.08
N THR A 79 -2.18 -6.60 -11.07
CA THR A 79 -1.84 -6.39 -12.48
C THR A 79 -2.55 -5.19 -13.09
N GLY A 80 -3.52 -4.60 -12.40
CA GLY A 80 -4.26 -3.44 -12.88
C GLY A 80 -5.11 -2.80 -11.79
N ALA A 81 -5.75 -1.70 -12.15
CA ALA A 81 -6.50 -0.84 -11.22
C ALA A 81 -7.96 -1.26 -11.03
N ASN A 82 -8.51 -2.06 -11.93
CA ASN A 82 -9.91 -2.48 -11.83
C ASN A 82 -10.13 -3.43 -10.65
N ALA A 83 -11.31 -3.38 -10.05
CA ALA A 83 -11.63 -4.27 -8.93
C ALA A 83 -11.47 -5.74 -9.31
N THR A 84 -11.67 -6.09 -10.58
CA THR A 84 -11.52 -7.45 -11.11
C THR A 84 -10.14 -7.74 -11.70
N SER A 85 -9.21 -6.79 -11.67
CA SER A 85 -7.84 -7.03 -12.14
C SER A 85 -7.15 -8.10 -11.28
N THR A 86 -6.46 -8.99 -11.93
CA THR A 86 -5.83 -10.18 -11.32
C THR A 86 -4.71 -9.80 -10.34
N TRP A 87 -4.56 -10.59 -9.31
CA TRP A 87 -3.42 -10.57 -8.40
C TRP A 87 -2.53 -11.79 -8.68
N VAL A 88 -1.25 -11.56 -8.84
CA VAL A 88 -0.25 -12.62 -9.12
C VAL A 88 0.77 -12.68 -7.99
N ASN A 89 1.46 -13.82 -7.86
CA ASN A 89 2.64 -13.92 -7.00
C ASN A 89 3.80 -13.08 -7.56
N ALA A 90 4.85 -12.88 -6.76
CA ALA A 90 6.01 -12.10 -7.17
C ALA A 90 6.70 -12.67 -8.42
N ASP A 91 6.57 -13.97 -8.69
CA ASP A 91 7.08 -14.63 -9.89
C ASP A 91 6.08 -14.63 -11.07
N GLY A 92 4.93 -13.98 -10.92
CA GLY A 92 3.88 -13.91 -11.92
C GLY A 92 2.96 -15.11 -12.00
N THR A 93 3.16 -16.12 -11.12
CA THR A 93 2.33 -17.34 -11.12
C THR A 93 1.19 -17.23 -10.10
N THR A 94 0.31 -18.23 -10.11
CA THR A 94 -0.79 -18.40 -9.16
C THR A 94 -1.66 -17.15 -9.04
N ALA A 95 -2.27 -16.79 -10.16
CA ALA A 95 -3.16 -15.64 -10.23
C ALA A 95 -4.45 -15.89 -9.43
N VAL A 96 -4.92 -14.83 -8.75
CA VAL A 96 -6.25 -14.77 -8.16
C VAL A 96 -7.02 -13.67 -8.88
N THR A 97 -8.11 -14.03 -9.53
CA THR A 97 -8.97 -13.06 -10.22
C THR A 97 -10.19 -12.77 -9.36
N PRO A 98 -10.37 -11.53 -8.90
CA PRO A 98 -11.54 -11.14 -8.12
C PRO A 98 -12.83 -11.24 -8.93
N SER A 99 -13.89 -11.63 -8.25
CA SER A 99 -15.22 -11.77 -8.85
C SER A 99 -16.32 -11.27 -7.90
#